data_9e30d7e6393de85471cc20d9dc7ddd1a
#
_entry.id   9e30d7e6393de85471cc20d9dc7ddd1a
#
_cell.length_a   1.000
_cell.length_b   1.000
_cell.length_c   1.000
_cell.angle_alpha   90.00
_cell.angle_beta   90.00
_cell.angle_gamma   90.00
#
_symmetry.space_group_name_H-M   'P 1'
#
loop_
_entity.id
_entity.type
_entity.pdbx_description
1 polymer ?
#
loop_
_entity_poly.entity_id
_entity_poly.type
_entity_poly.pdbx_seq_one_letter_code
_entity_poly.pdbx_strand_id
1 'polypeptide(L)'
;MADHRLKDIVEHQRVLLSDAAAQGSSLDQAGFTTQVEQLTREYESLLRDNPTFAAGYASYGYMLWKIGLRKQAVAILLKANQMDPDIALVKNELGNYLAEEGKPLEALNYFLSAVKLEPKEPLYHYQLGTLLYEARDDFLKSGQWSRDSIDHSMQEAFKNAADLAPTRVEFTYRYAESFYDMQDPDWAAALKAWEGMESRAQSDVERQTMRLHQANVLLNMGKADLAKAILGGVTDPTLAEQKQKLVARLTPAAGK
;
A
#
# COMPACT_ATOMS: atom_id res chain seq x y z
N MET A 1 -17.16 24.14 -17.10
CA MET A 1 -18.47 23.57 -16.71
C MET A 1 -18.35 22.07 -16.40
N ALA A 2 -17.73 21.25 -17.26
CA ALA A 2 -17.51 19.82 -17.00
C ALA A 2 -16.66 19.55 -15.73
N ASP A 3 -15.56 20.28 -15.56
CA ASP A 3 -14.67 20.14 -14.39
C ASP A 3 -15.36 20.46 -13.05
N HIS A 4 -16.23 21.47 -13.04
CA HIS A 4 -16.99 21.80 -11.82
C HIS A 4 -17.95 20.67 -11.46
N ARG A 5 -18.68 20.18 -12.45
CA ARG A 5 -19.62 19.07 -12.27
C ARG A 5 -18.90 17.79 -11.85
N LEU A 6 -17.72 17.53 -12.41
CA LEU A 6 -16.88 16.40 -11.97
C LEU A 6 -16.47 16.52 -10.51
N LYS A 7 -16.06 17.72 -10.06
CA LYS A 7 -15.70 17.94 -8.64
C LYS A 7 -16.84 17.60 -7.69
N ASP A 8 -18.07 18.00 -8.03
CA ASP A 8 -19.23 17.71 -7.20
C ASP A 8 -19.52 16.20 -7.14
N ILE A 9 -19.40 15.50 -8.28
CA ILE A 9 -19.58 14.04 -8.37
C ILE A 9 -18.47 13.31 -7.56
N VAL A 10 -17.23 13.74 -7.69
CA VAL A 10 -16.10 13.14 -6.96
C VAL A 10 -16.22 13.36 -5.44
N GLU A 11 -16.73 14.52 -5.02
CA GLU A 11 -16.98 14.76 -3.60
C GLU A 11 -18.13 13.87 -3.08
N HIS A 12 -19.20 13.70 -3.83
CA HIS A 12 -20.27 12.76 -3.51
C HIS A 12 -19.73 11.32 -3.41
N GLN A 13 -18.91 10.89 -4.38
CA GLN A 13 -18.23 9.60 -4.35
C GLN A 13 -17.35 9.43 -3.09
N ARG A 14 -16.56 10.45 -2.75
CA ARG A 14 -15.66 10.41 -1.58
C ARG A 14 -16.43 10.19 -0.29
N VAL A 15 -17.53 10.94 -0.11
CA VAL A 15 -18.40 10.81 1.07
C VAL A 15 -19.01 9.41 1.12
N LEU A 16 -19.61 8.95 0.02
CA LEU A 16 -20.23 7.62 -0.04
C LEU A 16 -19.26 6.49 0.33
N LEU A 17 -18.06 6.50 -0.25
CA LEU A 17 -17.05 5.45 0.02
C LEU A 17 -16.49 5.55 1.45
N SER A 18 -16.32 6.77 1.98
CA SER A 18 -15.88 6.98 3.36
C SER A 18 -16.90 6.48 4.37
N ASP A 19 -18.17 6.79 4.16
CA ASP A 19 -19.26 6.36 5.04
C ASP A 19 -19.44 4.84 5.00
N ALA A 20 -19.33 4.23 3.82
CA ALA A 20 -19.37 2.79 3.68
C ALA A 20 -18.21 2.10 4.43
N ALA A 21 -17.00 2.65 4.33
CA ALA A 21 -15.84 2.13 5.05
C ALA A 21 -16.00 2.28 6.59
N ALA A 22 -16.56 3.39 7.06
CA ALA A 22 -16.80 3.63 8.49
C ALA A 22 -17.86 2.69 9.08
N GLN A 23 -18.88 2.33 8.31
CA GLN A 23 -19.95 1.43 8.74
C GLN A 23 -19.50 -0.05 8.74
N GLY A 24 -18.55 -0.44 7.90
CA GLY A 24 -18.03 -1.81 7.84
C GLY A 24 -19.12 -2.86 7.72
N SER A 25 -19.18 -3.78 8.68
CA SER A 25 -20.19 -4.87 8.69
C SER A 25 -21.63 -4.40 8.98
N SER A 26 -21.83 -3.18 9.46
CA SER A 26 -23.15 -2.59 9.73
C SER A 26 -23.72 -1.77 8.56
N LEU A 27 -23.07 -1.82 7.39
CA LEU A 27 -23.47 -1.07 6.20
C LEU A 27 -24.89 -1.44 5.76
N ASP A 28 -25.76 -0.44 5.60
CA ASP A 28 -27.04 -0.58 4.92
C ASP A 28 -26.81 -0.84 3.42
N GLN A 29 -26.82 -2.11 3.05
CA GLN A 29 -26.57 -2.56 1.67
C GLN A 29 -27.58 -1.98 0.67
N ALA A 30 -28.85 -1.86 1.04
CA ALA A 30 -29.90 -1.34 0.14
C ALA A 30 -29.73 0.16 -0.10
N GLY A 31 -29.48 0.91 0.97
CA GLY A 31 -29.17 2.34 0.89
C GLY A 31 -27.91 2.63 0.10
N PHE A 32 -26.84 1.87 0.37
CA PHE A 32 -25.58 1.98 -0.37
C PHE A 32 -25.77 1.68 -1.87
N THR A 33 -26.49 0.62 -2.24
CA THR A 33 -26.76 0.28 -3.64
C THR A 33 -27.52 1.42 -4.34
N THR A 34 -28.54 2.00 -3.69
CA THR A 34 -29.31 3.12 -4.24
C THR A 34 -28.41 4.35 -4.51
N GLN A 35 -27.50 4.67 -3.58
CA GLN A 35 -26.57 5.79 -3.74
C GLN A 35 -25.52 5.52 -4.85
N VAL A 36 -25.01 4.28 -4.96
CA VAL A 36 -24.15 3.86 -6.06
C VAL A 36 -24.84 4.01 -7.42
N GLU A 37 -26.12 3.62 -7.54
CA GLU A 37 -26.88 3.79 -8.77
C GLU A 37 -27.09 5.26 -9.12
N GLN A 38 -27.33 6.11 -8.12
CA GLN A 38 -27.45 7.55 -8.33
C GLN A 38 -26.11 8.12 -8.85
N LEU A 39 -25.01 7.81 -8.19
CA LEU A 39 -23.67 8.24 -8.56
C LEU A 39 -23.29 7.78 -9.98
N THR A 40 -23.65 6.55 -10.33
CA THR A 40 -23.49 5.98 -11.68
C THR A 40 -24.22 6.86 -12.72
N ARG A 41 -25.49 7.20 -12.47
CA ARG A 41 -26.26 8.07 -13.36
C ARG A 41 -25.66 9.48 -13.51
N GLU A 42 -25.08 10.01 -12.44
CA GLU A 42 -24.38 11.31 -12.47
C GLU A 42 -23.15 11.26 -13.39
N TYR A 43 -22.32 10.22 -13.27
CA TYR A 43 -21.17 9.99 -14.16
C TYR A 43 -21.61 9.78 -15.61
N GLU A 44 -22.59 8.91 -15.87
CA GLU A 44 -23.09 8.64 -17.22
C GLU A 44 -23.68 9.89 -17.89
N SER A 45 -24.38 10.73 -17.13
CA SER A 45 -24.89 12.00 -17.64
C SER A 45 -23.74 12.96 -17.97
N LEU A 46 -22.75 13.09 -17.09
CA LEU A 46 -21.57 13.92 -17.35
C LEU A 46 -20.86 13.49 -18.65
N LEU A 47 -20.62 12.19 -18.80
CA LEU A 47 -19.88 11.63 -19.93
C LEU A 47 -20.68 11.62 -21.25
N ARG A 48 -22.01 11.56 -21.17
CA ARG A 48 -22.88 11.73 -22.34
C ARG A 48 -22.80 13.16 -22.90
N ASP A 49 -22.78 14.14 -21.98
CA ASP A 49 -22.67 15.55 -22.35
C ASP A 49 -21.25 15.94 -22.78
N ASN A 50 -20.23 15.15 -22.34
CA ASN A 50 -18.80 15.41 -22.56
C ASN A 50 -18.07 14.12 -22.96
N PRO A 51 -18.27 13.58 -24.18
CA PRO A 51 -17.81 12.24 -24.57
C PRO A 51 -16.29 12.09 -24.71
N THR A 52 -15.54 13.19 -24.70
CA THR A 52 -14.06 13.20 -24.78
C THR A 52 -13.39 13.65 -23.48
N PHE A 53 -14.13 13.70 -22.37
CA PHE A 53 -13.63 14.18 -21.08
C PHE A 53 -12.89 13.06 -20.32
N ALA A 54 -11.59 12.88 -20.60
CA ALA A 54 -10.75 11.81 -20.05
C ALA A 54 -10.78 11.74 -18.52
N ALA A 55 -10.71 12.91 -17.83
CA ALA A 55 -10.76 12.95 -16.37
C ALA A 55 -12.07 12.41 -15.80
N GLY A 56 -13.19 12.64 -16.49
CA GLY A 56 -14.49 12.07 -16.13
C GLY A 56 -14.51 10.55 -16.25
N TYR A 57 -13.96 9.99 -17.33
CA TYR A 57 -13.80 8.53 -17.49
C TYR A 57 -12.87 7.95 -16.44
N ALA A 58 -11.76 8.62 -16.12
CA ALA A 58 -10.81 8.19 -15.09
C ALA A 58 -11.50 8.07 -13.72
N SER A 59 -12.24 9.12 -13.31
CA SER A 59 -12.95 9.15 -12.03
C SER A 59 -14.08 8.11 -11.97
N TYR A 60 -14.81 7.92 -13.07
CA TYR A 60 -15.85 6.90 -13.15
C TYR A 60 -15.28 5.49 -13.08
N GLY A 61 -14.20 5.22 -13.82
CA GLY A 61 -13.50 3.94 -13.77
C GLY A 61 -12.96 3.62 -12.35
N TYR A 62 -12.41 4.62 -11.68
CA TYR A 62 -11.97 4.49 -10.29
C TYR A 62 -13.14 4.17 -9.34
N MET A 63 -14.27 4.84 -9.47
CA MET A 63 -15.48 4.54 -8.69
C MET A 63 -15.92 3.08 -8.88
N LEU A 64 -16.04 2.64 -10.14
CA LEU A 64 -16.40 1.26 -10.47
C LEU A 64 -15.41 0.24 -9.89
N TRP A 65 -14.12 0.57 -9.90
CA TRP A 65 -13.07 -0.25 -9.27
C TRP A 65 -13.30 -0.39 -7.77
N LYS A 66 -13.54 0.72 -7.07
CA LYS A 66 -13.76 0.74 -5.61
C LYS A 66 -14.99 -0.03 -5.16
N ILE A 67 -16.03 -0.10 -5.98
CA ILE A 67 -17.24 -0.88 -5.67
C ILE A 67 -17.19 -2.33 -6.20
N GLY A 68 -16.04 -2.77 -6.70
CA GLY A 68 -15.81 -4.17 -7.12
C GLY A 68 -16.28 -4.52 -8.54
N LEU A 69 -16.75 -3.56 -9.34
CA LEU A 69 -17.17 -3.78 -10.73
C LEU A 69 -15.98 -3.81 -11.69
N ARG A 70 -15.01 -4.73 -11.43
CA ARG A 70 -13.68 -4.78 -12.06
C ARG A 70 -13.71 -4.73 -13.59
N LYS A 71 -14.51 -5.58 -14.24
CA LYS A 71 -14.57 -5.65 -15.72
C LYS A 71 -15.06 -4.34 -16.35
N GLN A 72 -16.06 -3.71 -15.73
CA GLN A 72 -16.58 -2.42 -16.19
C GLN A 72 -15.55 -1.31 -15.94
N ALA A 73 -14.92 -1.29 -14.77
CA ALA A 73 -13.88 -0.35 -14.42
C ALA A 73 -12.75 -0.34 -15.46
N VAL A 74 -12.23 -1.52 -15.79
CA VAL A 74 -11.12 -1.65 -16.76
C VAL A 74 -11.50 -1.12 -18.14
N ALA A 75 -12.70 -1.42 -18.66
CA ALA A 75 -13.15 -0.90 -19.93
C ALA A 75 -13.20 0.63 -19.95
N ILE A 76 -13.68 1.25 -18.88
CA ILE A 76 -13.74 2.70 -18.71
C ILE A 76 -12.35 3.32 -18.54
N LEU A 77 -11.48 2.70 -17.74
CA LEU A 77 -10.09 3.15 -17.55
C LEU A 77 -9.26 3.06 -18.84
N LEU A 78 -9.42 2.00 -19.62
CA LEU A 78 -8.77 1.89 -20.95
C LEU A 78 -9.23 3.00 -21.90
N LYS A 79 -10.52 3.36 -21.87
CA LYS A 79 -11.04 4.48 -22.64
C LYS A 79 -10.44 5.82 -22.18
N ALA A 80 -10.32 6.04 -20.86
CA ALA A 80 -9.63 7.21 -20.33
C ALA A 80 -8.17 7.27 -20.79
N ASN A 81 -7.45 6.15 -20.69
CA ASN A 81 -6.05 6.04 -21.09
C ASN A 81 -5.81 6.27 -22.60
N GLN A 82 -6.78 5.93 -23.45
CA GLN A 82 -6.72 6.22 -24.89
C GLN A 82 -6.91 7.71 -25.20
N MET A 83 -7.72 8.40 -24.41
CA MET A 83 -7.99 9.84 -24.57
C MET A 83 -6.87 10.70 -24.01
N ASP A 84 -6.35 10.32 -22.84
CA ASP A 84 -5.25 10.98 -22.15
C ASP A 84 -4.37 9.93 -21.46
N PRO A 85 -3.19 9.64 -22.01
CA PRO A 85 -2.28 8.66 -21.42
C PRO A 85 -1.53 9.17 -20.19
N ASP A 86 -1.64 10.47 -19.86
CA ASP A 86 -0.88 11.10 -18.78
C ASP A 86 -1.69 11.27 -17.48
N ILE A 87 -2.74 10.49 -17.28
CA ILE A 87 -3.50 10.44 -16.03
C ILE A 87 -2.90 9.36 -15.12
N ALA A 88 -2.17 9.78 -14.07
CA ALA A 88 -1.48 8.89 -13.14
C ALA A 88 -2.43 7.88 -12.45
N LEU A 89 -3.60 8.33 -12.02
CA LEU A 89 -4.64 7.47 -11.44
C LEU A 89 -5.00 6.30 -12.37
N VAL A 90 -5.18 6.57 -13.66
CA VAL A 90 -5.53 5.54 -14.65
C VAL A 90 -4.39 4.53 -14.80
N LYS A 91 -3.14 5.00 -14.82
CA LYS A 91 -1.97 4.10 -14.84
C LYS A 91 -1.95 3.20 -13.61
N ASN A 92 -2.13 3.77 -12.41
CA ASN A 92 -2.14 2.99 -11.19
C ASN A 92 -3.24 1.91 -11.20
N GLU A 93 -4.46 2.26 -11.56
CA GLU A 93 -5.57 1.29 -11.55
C GLU A 93 -5.44 0.20 -12.63
N LEU A 94 -4.90 0.53 -13.81
CA LEU A 94 -4.57 -0.48 -14.83
C LEU A 94 -3.41 -1.39 -14.38
N GLY A 95 -2.44 -0.84 -13.64
CA GLY A 95 -1.39 -1.62 -12.98
C GLY A 95 -1.96 -2.61 -11.98
N ASN A 96 -2.85 -2.18 -11.09
CA ASN A 96 -3.55 -3.03 -10.13
C ASN A 96 -4.30 -4.17 -10.84
N TYR A 97 -5.04 -3.85 -11.89
CA TYR A 97 -5.75 -4.86 -12.69
C TYR A 97 -4.81 -5.92 -13.28
N LEU A 98 -3.71 -5.50 -13.88
CA LEU A 98 -2.75 -6.43 -14.48
C LEU A 98 -2.05 -7.28 -13.42
N ALA A 99 -1.77 -6.74 -12.23
CA ALA A 99 -1.24 -7.51 -11.12
C ALA A 99 -2.23 -8.59 -10.64
N GLU A 100 -3.51 -8.23 -10.48
CA GLU A 100 -4.59 -9.18 -10.15
C GLU A 100 -4.79 -10.27 -11.22
N GLU A 101 -4.56 -9.95 -12.51
CA GLU A 101 -4.59 -10.91 -13.63
C GLU A 101 -3.33 -11.79 -13.75
N GLY A 102 -2.38 -11.66 -12.81
CA GLY A 102 -1.14 -12.42 -12.82
C GLY A 102 -0.15 -11.99 -13.93
N LYS A 103 -0.18 -10.70 -14.30
CA LYS A 103 0.69 -10.11 -15.32
C LYS A 103 1.63 -9.04 -14.74
N PRO A 104 2.47 -9.40 -13.75
CA PRO A 104 3.25 -8.42 -12.98
C PRO A 104 4.27 -7.65 -13.84
N LEU A 105 4.83 -8.27 -14.87
CA LEU A 105 5.78 -7.60 -15.77
C LEU A 105 5.12 -6.48 -16.60
N GLU A 106 3.85 -6.66 -16.98
CA GLU A 106 3.08 -5.62 -17.65
C GLU A 106 2.64 -4.54 -16.63
N ALA A 107 2.18 -4.96 -15.44
CA ALA A 107 1.77 -4.08 -14.35
C ALA A 107 2.88 -3.10 -13.94
N LEU A 108 4.14 -3.56 -13.91
CA LEU A 108 5.30 -2.74 -13.54
C LEU A 108 5.39 -1.46 -14.38
N ASN A 109 5.19 -1.56 -15.71
CA ASN A 109 5.26 -0.40 -16.60
C ASN A 109 4.19 0.65 -16.27
N TYR A 110 3.01 0.21 -15.85
CA TYR A 110 1.92 1.08 -15.47
C TYR A 110 2.21 1.76 -14.11
N PHE A 111 2.68 1.04 -13.10
CA PHE A 111 3.05 1.63 -11.81
C PHE A 111 4.22 2.60 -11.94
N LEU A 112 5.26 2.27 -12.72
CA LEU A 112 6.36 3.20 -13.00
C LEU A 112 5.87 4.47 -13.70
N SER A 113 4.91 4.34 -14.62
CA SER A 113 4.30 5.50 -15.28
C SER A 113 3.51 6.36 -14.29
N ALA A 114 2.74 5.75 -13.37
CA ALA A 114 2.01 6.49 -12.34
C ALA A 114 2.95 7.29 -11.43
N VAL A 115 4.02 6.65 -10.93
CA VAL A 115 5.06 7.31 -10.12
C VAL A 115 5.74 8.44 -10.89
N LYS A 116 6.05 8.25 -12.17
CA LYS A 116 6.68 9.28 -13.01
C LYS A 116 5.77 10.49 -13.20
N LEU A 117 4.47 10.27 -13.40
CA LEU A 117 3.48 11.35 -13.62
C LEU A 117 3.20 12.14 -12.32
N GLU A 118 3.06 11.44 -11.21
CA GLU A 118 2.80 12.06 -9.89
C GLU A 118 3.77 11.53 -8.82
N PRO A 119 5.04 11.97 -8.82
CA PRO A 119 6.08 11.42 -7.95
C PRO A 119 5.89 11.75 -6.46
N LYS A 120 4.95 12.63 -6.13
CA LYS A 120 4.61 13.00 -4.75
C LYS A 120 3.38 12.27 -4.20
N GLU A 121 2.76 11.38 -4.98
CA GLU A 121 1.64 10.59 -4.51
C GLU A 121 2.15 9.32 -3.80
N PRO A 122 2.04 9.23 -2.47
CA PRO A 122 2.63 8.13 -1.70
C PRO A 122 2.02 6.76 -2.05
N LEU A 123 0.75 6.74 -2.47
CA LEU A 123 0.06 5.50 -2.82
C LEU A 123 0.71 4.80 -4.01
N TYR A 124 1.17 5.55 -5.02
CA TYR A 124 1.77 4.94 -6.21
C TYR A 124 3.11 4.29 -5.92
N HIS A 125 3.91 4.88 -5.03
CA HIS A 125 5.12 4.26 -4.52
C HIS A 125 4.82 3.01 -3.71
N TYR A 126 3.80 3.05 -2.85
CA TYR A 126 3.38 1.90 -2.07
C TYR A 126 2.94 0.72 -2.96
N GLN A 127 2.12 0.99 -3.99
CA GLN A 127 1.67 -0.01 -4.95
C GLN A 127 2.82 -0.62 -5.74
N LEU A 128 3.77 0.20 -6.18
CA LEU A 128 4.99 -0.27 -6.85
C LEU A 128 5.80 -1.21 -5.94
N GLY A 129 6.02 -0.82 -4.68
CA GLY A 129 6.72 -1.65 -3.71
C GLY A 129 5.99 -2.98 -3.44
N THR A 130 4.67 -2.94 -3.34
CA THR A 130 3.82 -4.12 -3.15
C THR A 130 3.93 -5.08 -4.33
N LEU A 131 3.85 -4.58 -5.57
CA LEU A 131 4.05 -5.42 -6.76
C LEU A 131 5.41 -6.12 -6.75
N LEU A 132 6.49 -5.37 -6.48
CA LEU A 132 7.84 -5.91 -6.46
C LEU A 132 8.04 -6.96 -5.36
N TYR A 133 7.34 -6.81 -4.24
CA TYR A 133 7.32 -7.79 -3.16
C TYR A 133 6.55 -9.06 -3.53
N GLU A 134 5.31 -8.91 -3.94
CA GLU A 134 4.39 -10.03 -4.16
C GLU A 134 4.76 -10.86 -5.39
N ALA A 135 5.19 -10.20 -6.47
CA ALA A 135 5.56 -10.85 -7.73
C ALA A 135 7.08 -11.08 -7.89
N ARG A 136 7.84 -11.04 -6.80
CA ARG A 136 9.31 -11.19 -6.83
C ARG A 136 9.77 -12.40 -7.65
N ASP A 137 9.13 -13.54 -7.46
CA ASP A 137 9.49 -14.77 -8.14
C ASP A 137 9.25 -14.69 -9.66
N ASP A 138 8.24 -13.96 -10.09
CA ASP A 138 7.95 -13.78 -11.52
C ASP A 138 9.00 -12.88 -12.18
N PHE A 139 9.45 -11.83 -11.47
CA PHE A 139 10.56 -10.99 -11.93
C PHE A 139 11.87 -11.77 -12.03
N LEU A 140 12.18 -12.60 -11.04
CA LEU A 140 13.37 -13.47 -11.06
C LEU A 140 13.31 -14.48 -12.20
N LYS A 141 12.16 -15.16 -12.41
CA LYS A 141 11.96 -16.12 -13.50
C LYS A 141 12.08 -15.48 -14.87
N SER A 142 11.77 -14.19 -15.02
CA SER A 142 11.94 -13.49 -16.29
C SER A 142 13.40 -13.38 -16.74
N GLY A 143 14.36 -13.54 -15.80
CA GLY A 143 15.79 -13.41 -16.05
C GLY A 143 16.27 -11.97 -16.28
N GLN A 144 15.39 -10.98 -16.22
CA GLN A 144 15.73 -9.57 -16.44
C GLN A 144 16.15 -8.85 -15.16
N TRP A 145 15.87 -9.44 -13.99
CA TRP A 145 16.06 -8.83 -12.68
C TRP A 145 16.88 -9.72 -11.77
N SER A 146 17.83 -9.16 -11.04
CA SER A 146 18.48 -9.83 -9.92
C SER A 146 17.66 -9.67 -8.63
N ARG A 147 17.85 -10.58 -7.68
CA ARG A 147 17.22 -10.48 -6.36
C ARG A 147 17.56 -9.14 -5.69
N ASP A 148 18.82 -8.76 -5.73
CA ASP A 148 19.32 -7.52 -5.17
C ASP A 148 18.62 -6.28 -5.80
N SER A 149 18.50 -6.23 -7.13
CA SER A 149 17.84 -5.11 -7.80
C SER A 149 16.34 -5.01 -7.45
N ILE A 150 15.65 -6.14 -7.29
CA ILE A 150 14.25 -6.16 -6.87
C ILE A 150 14.13 -5.68 -5.43
N ASP A 151 14.95 -6.21 -4.53
CA ASP A 151 14.92 -5.89 -3.11
C ASP A 151 15.19 -4.39 -2.87
N HIS A 152 16.17 -3.80 -3.55
CA HIS A 152 16.45 -2.36 -3.46
C HIS A 152 15.32 -1.51 -4.03
N SER A 153 14.79 -1.86 -5.21
CA SER A 153 13.69 -1.10 -5.82
C SER A 153 12.40 -1.17 -4.98
N MET A 154 12.11 -2.34 -4.41
CA MET A 154 11.00 -2.54 -3.48
C MET A 154 11.15 -1.66 -2.23
N GLN A 155 12.33 -1.70 -1.60
CA GLN A 155 12.58 -0.93 -0.39
C GLN A 155 12.55 0.58 -0.65
N GLU A 156 13.14 1.03 -1.75
CA GLU A 156 13.10 2.44 -2.17
C GLU A 156 11.66 2.91 -2.37
N ALA A 157 10.83 2.10 -3.03
CA ALA A 157 9.42 2.41 -3.23
C ALA A 157 8.67 2.54 -1.91
N PHE A 158 8.81 1.58 -0.98
CA PHE A 158 8.19 1.68 0.35
C PHE A 158 8.74 2.86 1.16
N LYS A 159 10.05 3.14 1.07
CA LYS A 159 10.65 4.31 1.72
C LYS A 159 10.05 5.62 1.22
N ASN A 160 9.92 5.77 -0.09
CA ASN A 160 9.32 6.97 -0.69
C ASN A 160 7.86 7.15 -0.24
N ALA A 161 7.07 6.07 -0.19
CA ALA A 161 5.71 6.12 0.35
C ALA A 161 5.68 6.58 1.82
N ALA A 162 6.57 6.04 2.66
CA ALA A 162 6.67 6.40 4.07
C ALA A 162 7.14 7.84 4.29
N ASP A 163 8.13 8.31 3.51
CA ASP A 163 8.67 9.67 3.60
C ASP A 163 7.63 10.72 3.14
N LEU A 164 6.84 10.40 2.11
CA LEU A 164 5.79 11.28 1.59
C LEU A 164 4.56 11.35 2.52
N ALA A 165 4.28 10.29 3.27
CA ALA A 165 3.14 10.22 4.19
C ALA A 165 3.53 9.61 5.54
N PRO A 166 4.39 10.31 6.34
CA PRO A 166 4.97 9.75 7.57
C PRO A 166 3.97 9.47 8.69
N THR A 167 2.77 10.04 8.61
CA THR A 167 1.68 9.78 9.57
C THR A 167 0.82 8.58 9.19
N ARG A 168 0.99 8.06 7.98
CA ARG A 168 0.26 6.90 7.50
C ARG A 168 0.96 5.62 7.96
N VAL A 169 0.42 5.04 9.04
CA VAL A 169 1.02 3.87 9.72
C VAL A 169 1.27 2.71 8.75
N GLU A 170 0.34 2.43 7.84
CA GLU A 170 0.45 1.40 6.83
C GLU A 170 1.76 1.51 6.02
N PHE A 171 2.11 2.72 5.56
CA PHE A 171 3.30 2.94 4.74
C PHE A 171 4.59 2.87 5.55
N THR A 172 4.60 3.50 6.72
CA THR A 172 5.78 3.47 7.61
C THR A 172 6.04 2.09 8.17
N TYR A 173 4.98 1.32 8.48
CA TYR A 173 5.09 -0.06 8.94
C TYR A 173 5.66 -0.96 7.83
N ARG A 174 5.08 -0.88 6.62
CA ARG A 174 5.54 -1.70 5.49
C ARG A 174 6.99 -1.38 5.09
N TYR A 175 7.40 -0.10 5.17
CA TYR A 175 8.82 0.24 5.00
C TYR A 175 9.70 -0.41 6.06
N ALA A 176 9.35 -0.29 7.34
CA ALA A 176 10.12 -0.91 8.42
C ALA A 176 10.14 -2.44 8.35
N GLU A 177 9.06 -3.06 7.89
CA GLU A 177 8.93 -4.51 7.70
C GLU A 177 9.75 -4.99 6.50
N SER A 178 9.90 -4.20 5.43
CA SER A 178 10.58 -4.58 4.19
C SER A 178 12.04 -5.01 4.40
N PHE A 179 12.69 -4.54 5.46
CA PHE A 179 14.06 -4.97 5.79
C PHE A 179 14.17 -6.47 6.07
N TYR A 180 13.10 -7.10 6.58
CA TYR A 180 13.10 -8.56 6.79
C TYR A 180 13.00 -9.36 5.49
N ASP A 181 12.55 -8.72 4.41
CA ASP A 181 12.33 -9.33 3.11
C ASP A 181 13.57 -9.26 2.20
N MET A 182 14.59 -8.47 2.59
CA MET A 182 15.82 -8.27 1.83
C MET A 182 16.84 -9.40 2.05
N GLN A 183 17.61 -9.67 1.02
CA GLN A 183 18.72 -10.64 1.11
C GLN A 183 19.87 -10.09 1.97
N ASP A 184 20.17 -8.79 1.83
CA ASP A 184 21.23 -8.09 2.60
C ASP A 184 20.64 -6.79 3.20
N PRO A 185 19.99 -6.88 4.38
CA PRO A 185 19.30 -5.75 4.97
C PRO A 185 20.24 -4.83 5.76
N ASP A 186 20.05 -3.51 5.62
CA ASP A 186 20.62 -2.52 6.54
C ASP A 186 19.86 -2.55 7.88
N TRP A 187 20.32 -3.40 8.79
CA TRP A 187 19.69 -3.52 10.11
C TRP A 187 19.77 -2.25 10.95
N ALA A 188 20.74 -1.35 10.69
CA ALA A 188 20.82 -0.08 11.42
C ALA A 188 19.69 0.87 10.94
N ALA A 189 19.42 0.93 9.64
CA ALA A 189 18.28 1.66 9.11
C ALA A 189 16.94 1.05 9.56
N ALA A 190 16.84 -0.29 9.61
CA ALA A 190 15.67 -0.99 10.15
C ALA A 190 15.38 -0.60 11.60
N LEU A 191 16.40 -0.61 12.45
CA LEU A 191 16.25 -0.20 13.85
C LEU A 191 15.72 1.23 13.97
N LYS A 192 16.30 2.16 13.22
CA LYS A 192 15.86 3.56 13.19
C LYS A 192 14.41 3.72 12.73
N ALA A 193 13.97 2.92 11.75
CA ALA A 193 12.58 2.95 11.27
C ALA A 193 11.62 2.53 12.40
N TRP A 194 11.91 1.44 13.13
CA TRP A 194 11.09 0.98 14.24
C TRP A 194 11.12 1.92 15.45
N GLU A 195 12.25 2.53 15.78
CA GLU A 195 12.36 3.58 16.79
C GLU A 195 11.50 4.80 16.45
N GLY A 196 11.53 5.22 15.18
CA GLY A 196 10.68 6.31 14.67
C GLY A 196 9.18 5.99 14.78
N MET A 197 8.79 4.74 14.60
CA MET A 197 7.40 4.30 14.79
C MET A 197 7.03 4.23 16.27
N GLU A 198 7.90 3.73 17.14
CA GLU A 198 7.68 3.69 18.59
C GLU A 198 7.39 5.10 19.14
N SER A 199 8.16 6.10 18.71
CA SER A 199 7.99 7.49 19.15
C SER A 199 6.62 8.10 18.81
N ARG A 200 5.91 7.52 17.82
CA ARG A 200 4.60 7.97 17.32
C ARG A 200 3.44 7.06 17.72
N ALA A 201 3.73 5.96 18.44
CA ALA A 201 2.72 5.00 18.86
C ALA A 201 1.62 5.66 19.72
N GLN A 202 0.37 5.37 19.37
CA GLN A 202 -0.81 5.96 20.00
C GLN A 202 -1.25 5.20 21.26
N SER A 203 -0.84 3.94 21.40
CA SER A 203 -1.15 3.08 22.53
C SER A 203 0.10 2.41 23.10
N ASP A 204 -0.02 1.90 24.33
CA ASP A 204 1.06 1.16 24.96
C ASP A 204 1.34 -0.18 24.27
N VAL A 205 0.29 -0.85 23.78
CA VAL A 205 0.42 -2.09 23.01
C VAL A 205 1.17 -1.84 21.70
N GLU A 206 0.83 -0.79 20.95
CA GLU A 206 1.59 -0.41 19.75
C GLU A 206 3.05 -0.13 20.07
N ARG A 207 3.32 0.63 21.12
CA ARG A 207 4.70 0.93 21.56
C ARG A 207 5.47 -0.35 21.86
N GLN A 208 4.87 -1.26 22.61
CA GLN A 208 5.49 -2.53 22.94
C GLN A 208 5.66 -3.45 21.71
N THR A 209 4.75 -3.38 20.74
CA THR A 209 4.90 -4.06 19.45
C THR A 209 6.14 -3.55 18.69
N MET A 210 6.34 -2.23 18.63
CA MET A 210 7.54 -1.65 17.99
C MET A 210 8.83 -2.11 18.71
N ARG A 211 8.80 -2.23 20.04
CA ARG A 211 9.92 -2.78 20.82
C ARG A 211 10.22 -4.24 20.49
N LEU A 212 9.22 -5.06 20.21
CA LEU A 212 9.47 -6.42 19.73
C LEU A 212 10.23 -6.44 18.39
N HIS A 213 9.84 -5.56 17.47
CA HIS A 213 10.55 -5.42 16.20
C HIS A 213 11.98 -4.91 16.38
N GLN A 214 12.19 -3.90 17.25
CA GLN A 214 13.55 -3.42 17.59
C GLN A 214 14.40 -4.54 18.18
N ALA A 215 13.86 -5.32 19.11
CA ALA A 215 14.57 -6.47 19.69
C ALA A 215 14.91 -7.51 18.63
N ASN A 216 14.00 -7.79 17.70
CA ASN A 216 14.27 -8.70 16.58
C ASN A 216 15.41 -8.20 15.69
N VAL A 217 15.41 -6.90 15.35
CA VAL A 217 16.50 -6.28 14.58
C VAL A 217 17.83 -6.36 15.33
N LEU A 218 17.84 -6.04 16.62
CA LEU A 218 19.05 -6.13 17.46
C LEU A 218 19.61 -7.54 17.54
N LEU A 219 18.75 -8.56 17.60
CA LEU A 219 19.18 -9.97 17.52
C LEU A 219 19.82 -10.29 16.18
N ASN A 220 19.28 -9.78 15.07
CA ASN A 220 19.88 -9.94 13.75
C ASN A 220 21.22 -9.21 13.62
N MET A 221 21.43 -8.12 14.39
CA MET A 221 22.71 -7.41 14.50
C MET A 221 23.71 -8.09 15.46
N GLY A 222 23.35 -9.20 16.13
CA GLY A 222 24.16 -9.85 17.16
C GLY A 222 24.22 -9.07 18.49
N LYS A 223 23.36 -8.09 18.71
CA LYS A 223 23.33 -7.24 19.91
C LYS A 223 22.36 -7.79 20.98
N ALA A 224 22.63 -9.02 21.45
CA ALA A 224 21.75 -9.76 22.33
C ALA A 224 21.44 -9.04 23.65
N ASP A 225 22.42 -8.37 24.27
CA ASP A 225 22.20 -7.66 25.54
C ASP A 225 21.24 -6.48 25.39
N LEU A 226 21.33 -5.72 24.29
CA LEU A 226 20.42 -4.64 23.98
C LEU A 226 19.00 -5.18 23.69
N ALA A 227 18.90 -6.26 22.92
CA ALA A 227 17.62 -6.91 22.65
C ALA A 227 16.95 -7.38 23.96
N LYS A 228 17.72 -7.99 24.88
CA LYS A 228 17.24 -8.42 26.20
C LYS A 228 16.72 -7.26 27.04
N ALA A 229 17.43 -6.13 27.04
CA ALA A 229 17.00 -4.93 27.76
C ALA A 229 15.64 -4.40 27.23
N ILE A 230 15.47 -4.31 25.90
CA ILE A 230 14.22 -3.88 25.29
C ILE A 230 13.07 -4.84 25.60
N LEU A 231 13.32 -6.17 25.48
CA LEU A 231 12.32 -7.21 25.79
C LEU A 231 11.87 -7.18 27.25
N GLY A 232 12.73 -6.71 28.17
CA GLY A 232 12.36 -6.49 29.58
C GLY A 232 11.19 -5.52 29.74
N GLY A 233 11.09 -4.52 28.88
CA GLY A 233 10.02 -3.51 28.87
C GLY A 233 8.74 -3.93 28.12
N VAL A 234 8.68 -5.14 27.54
CA VAL A 234 7.46 -5.68 26.91
C VAL A 234 6.71 -6.51 27.94
N THR A 235 5.58 -6.01 28.44
CA THR A 235 4.82 -6.60 29.54
C THR A 235 3.38 -6.96 29.18
N ASP A 236 2.89 -6.50 28.02
CA ASP A 236 1.52 -6.75 27.61
C ASP A 236 1.28 -8.25 27.36
N PRO A 237 0.24 -8.85 27.98
CA PRO A 237 -0.03 -10.28 27.85
C PRO A 237 -0.33 -10.73 26.42
N THR A 238 -0.89 -9.87 25.57
CA THR A 238 -1.21 -10.19 24.17
C THR A 238 0.05 -10.39 23.33
N LEU A 239 1.18 -9.84 23.77
CA LEU A 239 2.48 -9.93 23.11
C LEU A 239 3.40 -11.02 23.69
N ALA A 240 2.91 -11.79 24.66
CA ALA A 240 3.73 -12.75 25.42
C ALA A 240 4.33 -13.83 24.51
N GLU A 241 3.59 -14.35 23.55
CA GLU A 241 4.06 -15.39 22.62
C GLU A 241 5.19 -14.89 21.72
N GLN A 242 5.01 -13.70 21.13
CA GLN A 242 6.04 -13.07 20.27
C GLN A 242 7.31 -12.78 21.09
N LYS A 243 7.14 -12.25 22.31
CA LYS A 243 8.26 -12.02 23.23
C LYS A 243 9.02 -13.31 23.54
N GLN A 244 8.32 -14.41 23.85
CA GLN A 244 8.97 -15.71 24.13
C GLN A 244 9.78 -16.22 22.96
N LYS A 245 9.28 -16.10 21.72
CA LYS A 245 10.02 -16.45 20.50
C LYS A 245 11.35 -15.69 20.38
N LEU A 246 11.36 -14.42 20.72
CA LEU A 246 12.58 -13.60 20.69
C LEU A 246 13.49 -13.91 21.87
N VAL A 247 12.96 -14.13 23.06
CA VAL A 247 13.75 -14.55 24.24
C VAL A 247 14.46 -15.87 23.99
N ALA A 248 13.81 -16.82 23.33
CA ALA A 248 14.45 -18.10 22.97
C ALA A 248 15.68 -17.93 22.08
N ARG A 249 15.74 -16.87 21.26
CA ARG A 249 16.90 -16.55 20.41
C ARG A 249 18.06 -15.88 21.17
N LEU A 250 17.83 -15.37 22.38
CA LEU A 250 18.88 -14.81 23.24
C LEU A 250 19.84 -15.90 23.79
N THR A 251 19.32 -17.11 23.95
CA THR A 251 20.12 -18.22 24.42
C THR A 251 20.78 -18.87 23.19
N PRO A 252 22.10 -18.87 23.04
CA PRO A 252 22.73 -19.67 21.99
C PRO A 252 22.22 -21.10 22.14
N ALA A 253 21.79 -21.74 21.05
CA ALA A 253 21.53 -23.18 21.08
C ALA A 253 22.76 -23.83 21.64
N ALA A 254 22.63 -24.45 22.83
CA ALA A 254 23.71 -25.21 23.42
C ALA A 254 24.23 -26.16 22.35
N GLY A 255 25.49 -26.00 21.97
CA GLY A 255 26.12 -26.65 20.83
C GLY A 255 25.80 -28.13 20.79
N LYS A 256 25.35 -28.59 19.61
CA LYS A 256 25.45 -30.01 19.24
C LYS A 256 26.71 -30.20 18.45
#